data_e9a3de55825bcd7a20a976548ae750e0
#
_entry.id   e9a3de55825bcd7a20a976548ae750e0
#
_cell.length_a   1.000
_cell.length_b   1.000
_cell.length_c   1.000
_cell.angle_alpha   90.00
_cell.angle_beta   90.00
_cell.angle_gamma   90.00
#
_symmetry.space_group_name_H-M   'P 1'
#
loop_
_entity.id
_entity.type
_entity.pdbx_description
1 polymer ?
#
loop_
_entity_poly.entity_id
_entity_poly.type
_entity_poly.pdbx_seq_one_letter_code
_entity_poly.pdbx_strand_id
1 'polypeptide(L)'
;VSDDAQVGGAHRSTGASQRQGSLDLEQVDGQMVQLLALVVEALAAATDALLSGDSDVAGVLSGRDELVRHVYTDVERLVNRAIALGTPSPRELRFLVAALRVVPELERSHELAEHIARRAAYGLGAELTPRARGLIDRLGKLGVAMWRKAADCWYERDGHALDELTERDDEMDELHSVLVSEVAGAGLPASVAMEMALVARFYERLGDHAVNVARLVASLQDGPPEHRERHDGIAD
;
A
#
# COMPACT_ATOMS: atom_id res chain seq x y z
N VAL A 1 -43.05 -7.92 45.03
CA VAL A 1 -42.25 -6.69 44.81
C VAL A 1 -40.84 -7.14 44.52
N SER A 2 -40.27 -6.69 43.41
CA SER A 2 -38.88 -6.83 42.97
C SER A 2 -38.66 -7.87 41.87
N ASP A 3 -38.91 -7.45 40.63
CA ASP A 3 -38.26 -8.07 39.45
C ASP A 3 -38.19 -7.11 38.24
N ASP A 4 -37.66 -5.90 38.43
CA ASP A 4 -37.57 -4.91 37.36
C ASP A 4 -36.17 -4.25 37.20
N ALA A 5 -35.13 -4.80 37.85
CA ALA A 5 -33.80 -4.14 37.86
C ALA A 5 -32.75 -4.74 36.90
N GLN A 6 -33.02 -5.84 36.17
CA GLN A 6 -32.00 -6.56 35.41
C GLN A 6 -32.02 -6.33 33.89
N VAL A 7 -33.05 -5.70 33.33
CA VAL A 7 -33.15 -5.50 31.85
C VAL A 7 -32.43 -4.23 31.37
N GLY A 8 -32.20 -3.26 32.25
CA GLY A 8 -31.56 -1.98 31.86
C GLY A 8 -30.04 -2.00 31.63
N GLY A 9 -29.35 -3.03 32.11
CA GLY A 9 -27.85 -3.13 32.01
C GLY A 9 -27.36 -3.65 30.68
N ALA A 10 -28.02 -4.60 30.08
CA ALA A 10 -27.61 -5.27 28.84
C ALA A 10 -27.72 -4.33 27.62
N HIS A 11 -28.76 -3.51 27.53
CA HIS A 11 -28.94 -2.55 26.43
C HIS A 11 -27.94 -1.40 26.44
N ARG A 12 -27.45 -0.98 27.61
CA ARG A 12 -26.43 0.09 27.71
C ARG A 12 -25.03 -0.41 27.34
N SER A 13 -24.69 -1.65 27.65
CA SER A 13 -23.39 -2.24 27.31
C SER A 13 -23.28 -2.51 25.81
N THR A 14 -24.34 -2.96 25.16
CA THR A 14 -24.38 -3.22 23.71
C THR A 14 -24.21 -1.92 22.91
N GLY A 15 -24.88 -0.84 23.31
CA GLY A 15 -24.77 0.45 22.63
C GLY A 15 -23.40 1.14 22.82
N ALA A 16 -22.71 0.91 23.94
CA ALA A 16 -21.35 1.41 24.16
C ALA A 16 -20.33 0.61 23.34
N SER A 17 -20.47 -0.70 23.26
CA SER A 17 -19.61 -1.58 22.45
C SER A 17 -19.74 -1.29 20.96
N GLN A 18 -20.96 -1.08 20.45
CA GLN A 18 -21.17 -0.71 19.04
C GLN A 18 -20.57 0.65 18.69
N ARG A 19 -20.69 1.66 19.57
CA ARG A 19 -20.06 2.97 19.37
C ARG A 19 -18.52 2.88 19.37
N GLN A 20 -17.96 2.06 20.25
CA GLN A 20 -16.51 1.85 20.28
C GLN A 20 -16.03 1.15 19.01
N GLY A 21 -16.73 0.14 18.51
CA GLY A 21 -16.40 -0.53 17.25
C GLY A 21 -16.43 0.43 16.05
N SER A 22 -17.40 1.34 15.98
CA SER A 22 -17.46 2.36 14.93
C SER A 22 -16.28 3.33 15.00
N LEU A 23 -15.89 3.79 16.19
CA LEU A 23 -14.72 4.65 16.39
C LEU A 23 -13.41 3.94 15.99
N ASP A 24 -13.30 2.65 16.30
CA ASP A 24 -12.11 1.88 15.91
C ASP A 24 -11.99 1.74 14.39
N LEU A 25 -13.10 1.55 13.67
CA LEU A 25 -13.12 1.52 12.20
C LEU A 25 -12.69 2.85 11.57
N GLU A 26 -13.21 3.97 12.08
CA GLU A 26 -12.83 5.30 11.62
C GLU A 26 -11.33 5.58 11.87
N GLN A 27 -10.79 5.13 13.00
CA GLN A 27 -9.37 5.23 13.30
C GLN A 27 -8.51 4.38 12.35
N VAL A 28 -8.92 3.14 12.07
CA VAL A 28 -8.24 2.29 11.09
C VAL A 28 -8.20 2.97 9.74
N ASP A 29 -9.33 3.50 9.27
CA ASP A 29 -9.41 4.18 7.98
C ASP A 29 -8.49 5.40 7.91
N GLY A 30 -8.51 6.25 8.93
CA GLY A 30 -7.62 7.42 9.03
C GLY A 30 -6.13 7.05 8.98
N GLN A 31 -5.74 5.97 9.66
CA GLN A 31 -4.35 5.48 9.64
C GLN A 31 -3.96 4.88 8.28
N MET A 32 -4.89 4.20 7.60
CA MET A 32 -4.65 3.69 6.24
C MET A 32 -4.41 4.84 5.25
N VAL A 33 -5.23 5.90 5.32
CA VAL A 33 -5.05 7.10 4.49
C VAL A 33 -3.69 7.75 4.76
N GLN A 34 -3.28 7.83 6.03
CA GLN A 34 -1.97 8.36 6.40
C GLN A 34 -0.81 7.53 5.82
N LEU A 35 -0.87 6.19 5.91
CA LEU A 35 0.16 5.31 5.34
C LEU A 35 0.24 5.45 3.82
N LEU A 36 -0.90 5.49 3.13
CA LEU A 36 -0.95 5.70 1.68
C LEU A 36 -0.28 7.03 1.27
N ALA A 37 -0.56 8.12 1.99
CA ALA A 37 0.07 9.41 1.76
C ALA A 37 1.59 9.36 1.99
N LEU A 38 2.05 8.68 3.05
CA LEU A 38 3.48 8.51 3.33
C LEU A 38 4.22 7.77 2.21
N VAL A 39 3.62 6.74 1.60
CA VAL A 39 4.22 6.04 0.45
C VAL A 39 4.34 6.96 -0.76
N VAL A 40 3.30 7.73 -1.08
CA VAL A 40 3.32 8.71 -2.18
C VAL A 40 4.42 9.74 -2.00
N GLU A 41 4.52 10.32 -0.80
CA GLU A 41 5.54 11.32 -0.45
C GLU A 41 6.95 10.73 -0.49
N ALA A 42 7.14 9.52 0.09
CA ALA A 42 8.41 8.84 0.12
C ALA A 42 8.94 8.54 -1.29
N LEU A 43 8.07 8.03 -2.17
CA LEU A 43 8.44 7.72 -3.54
C LEU A 43 8.81 8.97 -4.36
N ALA A 44 8.04 10.05 -4.23
CA ALA A 44 8.35 11.32 -4.88
C ALA A 44 9.71 11.86 -4.41
N ALA A 45 9.91 11.94 -3.08
CA ALA A 45 11.15 12.42 -2.49
C ALA A 45 12.35 11.55 -2.85
N ALA A 46 12.19 10.22 -2.87
CA ALA A 46 13.26 9.29 -3.24
C ALA A 46 13.70 9.44 -4.69
N THR A 47 12.74 9.66 -5.60
CA THR A 47 13.03 9.89 -7.03
C THR A 47 13.78 11.21 -7.21
N ASP A 48 13.30 12.29 -6.58
CA ASP A 48 13.96 13.60 -6.64
C ASP A 48 15.37 13.54 -6.06
N ALA A 49 15.57 12.88 -4.93
CA ALA A 49 16.86 12.68 -4.29
C ALA A 49 17.84 11.93 -5.21
N LEU A 50 17.40 10.83 -5.81
CA LEU A 50 18.24 10.05 -6.74
C LEU A 50 18.68 10.89 -7.95
N LEU A 51 17.78 11.72 -8.48
CA LEU A 51 18.06 12.55 -9.66
C LEU A 51 18.88 13.81 -9.33
N SER A 52 18.69 14.41 -8.15
CA SER A 52 19.44 15.60 -7.70
C SER A 52 20.77 15.26 -7.04
N GLY A 53 20.92 14.05 -6.48
CA GLY A 53 22.06 13.66 -5.66
C GLY A 53 21.92 14.12 -4.19
N ASP A 54 20.71 14.46 -3.74
CA ASP A 54 20.45 14.86 -2.36
C ASP A 54 20.49 13.65 -1.42
N SER A 55 21.57 13.51 -0.67
CA SER A 55 21.80 12.41 0.27
C SER A 55 21.01 12.52 1.57
N ASP A 56 20.49 13.70 1.91
CA ASP A 56 19.84 13.94 3.19
C ASP A 56 18.43 13.32 3.23
N VAL A 57 17.80 13.18 2.08
CA VAL A 57 16.46 12.57 1.95
C VAL A 57 16.44 11.13 2.46
N ALA A 58 17.49 10.35 2.23
CA ALA A 58 17.58 8.98 2.74
C ALA A 58 17.51 8.95 4.28
N GLY A 59 18.19 9.87 4.94
CA GLY A 59 18.14 10.02 6.40
C GLY A 59 16.75 10.44 6.90
N VAL A 60 16.07 11.33 6.17
CA VAL A 60 14.69 11.74 6.49
C VAL A 60 13.71 10.59 6.37
N LEU A 61 13.81 9.78 5.31
CA LEU A 61 12.93 8.62 5.11
C LEU A 61 13.20 7.55 6.17
N SER A 62 14.46 7.20 6.44
CA SER A 62 14.80 6.26 7.53
C SER A 62 14.30 6.73 8.89
N GLY A 63 14.29 8.03 9.15
CA GLY A 63 13.71 8.59 10.39
C GLY A 63 12.19 8.41 10.49
N ARG A 64 11.51 8.18 9.37
CA ARG A 64 10.06 7.90 9.33
C ARG A 64 9.71 6.42 9.48
N ASP A 65 10.66 5.50 9.36
CA ASP A 65 10.42 4.05 9.47
C ASP A 65 9.78 3.68 10.81
N GLU A 66 10.19 4.32 11.89
CA GLU A 66 9.59 4.09 13.21
C GLU A 66 8.13 4.57 13.26
N LEU A 67 7.81 5.68 12.62
CA LEU A 67 6.44 6.18 12.48
C LEU A 67 5.59 5.20 11.67
N VAL A 68 6.07 4.74 10.51
CA VAL A 68 5.37 3.77 9.66
C VAL A 68 5.10 2.48 10.42
N ARG A 69 6.10 1.95 11.12
CA ARG A 69 5.97 0.74 11.95
C ARG A 69 5.00 0.94 13.12
N HIS A 70 5.00 2.13 13.72
CA HIS A 70 4.06 2.46 14.80
C HIS A 70 2.61 2.46 14.28
N VAL A 71 2.35 3.12 13.17
CA VAL A 71 1.01 3.15 12.53
C VAL A 71 0.58 1.73 12.13
N TYR A 72 1.49 0.92 11.58
CA TYR A 72 1.26 -0.50 11.30
C TYR A 72 0.76 -1.26 12.54
N THR A 73 1.52 -1.20 13.63
CA THR A 73 1.17 -1.88 14.89
C THR A 73 -0.15 -1.37 15.47
N ASP A 74 -0.43 -0.09 15.31
CA ASP A 74 -1.69 0.51 15.76
C ASP A 74 -2.89 0.01 14.93
N VAL A 75 -2.76 -0.12 13.62
CA VAL A 75 -3.81 -0.71 12.76
C VAL A 75 -4.10 -2.15 13.20
N GLU A 76 -3.07 -2.99 13.38
CA GLU A 76 -3.26 -4.36 13.86
C GLU A 76 -3.98 -4.40 15.21
N ARG A 77 -3.58 -3.55 16.15
CA ARG A 77 -4.19 -3.47 17.48
C ARG A 77 -5.65 -3.02 17.41
N LEU A 78 -5.97 -2.03 16.57
CA LEU A 78 -7.33 -1.52 16.37
C LEU A 78 -8.22 -2.59 15.74
N VAL A 79 -7.74 -3.30 14.74
CA VAL A 79 -8.46 -4.39 14.08
C VAL A 79 -8.77 -5.52 15.08
N ASN A 80 -7.76 -5.96 15.83
CA ASN A 80 -7.93 -7.00 16.83
C ASN A 80 -8.93 -6.58 17.92
N ARG A 81 -8.90 -5.32 18.34
CA ARG A 81 -9.85 -4.77 19.31
C ARG A 81 -11.27 -4.71 18.75
N ALA A 82 -11.45 -4.25 17.51
CA ALA A 82 -12.75 -4.19 16.85
C ALA A 82 -13.40 -5.58 16.73
N ILE A 83 -12.59 -6.60 16.41
CA ILE A 83 -13.06 -7.99 16.32
C ILE A 83 -13.41 -8.55 17.72
N ALA A 84 -12.57 -8.28 18.73
CA ALA A 84 -12.73 -8.85 20.08
C ALA A 84 -13.87 -8.23 20.89
N LEU A 85 -14.11 -6.92 20.73
CA LEU A 85 -15.09 -6.18 21.53
C LEU A 85 -16.46 -6.05 20.87
N GLY A 86 -16.58 -6.34 19.58
CA GLY A 86 -17.79 -6.20 18.81
C GLY A 86 -18.16 -7.48 18.08
N THR A 87 -19.35 -7.44 17.49
CA THR A 87 -19.74 -8.35 16.41
C THR A 87 -19.77 -7.53 15.12
N PRO A 88 -18.63 -7.31 14.46
CA PRO A 88 -18.59 -6.53 13.23
C PRO A 88 -19.53 -7.17 12.20
N SER A 89 -20.27 -6.33 11.49
CA SER A 89 -21.07 -6.78 10.35
C SER A 89 -20.17 -7.43 9.28
N PRO A 90 -20.71 -8.24 8.39
CA PRO A 90 -19.93 -8.85 7.33
C PRO A 90 -19.15 -7.83 6.47
N ARG A 91 -19.69 -6.61 6.30
CA ARG A 91 -19.04 -5.52 5.58
C ARG A 91 -17.85 -4.95 6.36
N GLU A 92 -18.04 -4.69 7.65
CA GLU A 92 -16.99 -4.19 8.55
C GLU A 92 -15.87 -5.21 8.69
N LEU A 93 -16.20 -6.50 8.83
CA LEU A 93 -15.20 -7.56 8.89
C LEU A 93 -14.35 -7.63 7.61
N ARG A 94 -14.98 -7.54 6.42
CA ARG A 94 -14.22 -7.47 5.15
C ARG A 94 -13.27 -6.29 5.12
N PHE A 95 -13.74 -5.10 5.54
CA PHE A 95 -12.90 -3.91 5.64
C PHE A 95 -11.69 -4.12 6.55
N LEU A 96 -11.90 -4.65 7.77
CA LEU A 96 -10.82 -4.93 8.72
C LEU A 96 -9.80 -5.93 8.16
N VAL A 97 -10.28 -6.99 7.48
CA VAL A 97 -9.41 -7.97 6.83
C VAL A 97 -8.63 -7.35 5.67
N ALA A 98 -9.28 -6.49 4.86
CA ALA A 98 -8.58 -5.78 3.79
C ALA A 98 -7.50 -4.85 4.35
N ALA A 99 -7.79 -4.08 5.41
CA ALA A 99 -6.81 -3.24 6.07
C ALA A 99 -5.57 -4.04 6.50
N LEU A 100 -5.75 -5.18 7.19
CA LEU A 100 -4.63 -6.05 7.58
C LEU A 100 -3.81 -6.58 6.41
N ARG A 101 -4.42 -6.75 5.24
CA ARG A 101 -3.73 -7.24 4.04
C ARG A 101 -3.04 -6.12 3.27
N VAL A 102 -3.57 -4.91 3.31
CA VAL A 102 -3.01 -3.74 2.62
C VAL A 102 -1.80 -3.17 3.39
N VAL A 103 -1.85 -3.16 4.73
CA VAL A 103 -0.77 -2.55 5.55
C VAL A 103 0.62 -3.10 5.23
N PRO A 104 0.85 -4.43 5.06
CA PRO A 104 2.16 -4.94 4.66
C PRO A 104 2.63 -4.47 3.27
N GLU A 105 1.70 -4.20 2.34
CA GLU A 105 2.03 -3.65 1.03
C GLU A 105 2.54 -2.21 1.16
N LEU A 106 1.94 -1.41 2.07
CA LEU A 106 2.36 -0.04 2.34
C LEU A 106 3.72 0.03 3.02
N GLU A 107 3.97 -0.82 4.03
CA GLU A 107 5.25 -0.91 4.72
C GLU A 107 6.38 -1.24 3.73
N ARG A 108 6.22 -2.32 2.94
CA ARG A 108 7.21 -2.72 1.93
C ARG A 108 7.44 -1.64 0.88
N SER A 109 6.41 -0.90 0.50
CA SER A 109 6.53 0.16 -0.48
C SER A 109 7.29 1.36 0.06
N HIS A 110 7.09 1.71 1.34
CA HIS A 110 7.92 2.71 2.01
C HIS A 110 9.39 2.30 2.06
N GLU A 111 9.69 1.04 2.41
CA GLU A 111 11.05 0.49 2.41
C GLU A 111 11.69 0.54 1.01
N LEU A 112 10.93 0.23 -0.06
CA LEU A 112 11.44 0.32 -1.43
C LEU A 112 11.80 1.76 -1.81
N ALA A 113 10.97 2.74 -1.43
CA ALA A 113 11.27 4.16 -1.64
C ALA A 113 12.54 4.59 -0.89
N GLU A 114 12.71 4.15 0.36
CA GLU A 114 13.93 4.39 1.13
C GLU A 114 15.16 3.76 0.44
N HIS A 115 15.03 2.54 -0.09
CA HIS A 115 16.09 1.90 -0.86
C HIS A 115 16.49 2.68 -2.11
N ILE A 116 15.55 3.34 -2.79
CA ILE A 116 15.83 4.24 -3.91
C ILE A 116 16.59 5.48 -3.41
N ALA A 117 16.12 6.13 -2.33
CA ALA A 117 16.73 7.33 -1.78
C ALA A 117 18.18 7.10 -1.30
N ARG A 118 18.48 5.95 -0.70
CA ARG A 118 19.86 5.61 -0.28
C ARG A 118 20.85 5.64 -1.43
N ARG A 119 20.43 5.39 -2.68
CA ARG A 119 21.29 5.44 -3.88
C ARG A 119 21.71 6.87 -4.23
N ALA A 120 20.97 7.88 -3.81
CA ALA A 120 21.42 9.27 -3.91
C ALA A 120 22.71 9.51 -3.11
N ALA A 121 22.83 8.95 -1.91
CA ALA A 121 24.01 9.06 -1.06
C ALA A 121 25.27 8.43 -1.66
N TYR A 122 25.13 7.49 -2.60
CA TYR A 122 26.26 6.90 -3.32
C TYR A 122 26.67 7.69 -4.59
N GLY A 123 26.03 8.85 -4.84
CA GLY A 123 26.30 9.68 -6.01
C GLY A 123 25.90 9.06 -7.35
N LEU A 124 25.10 7.99 -7.31
CA LEU A 124 24.75 7.22 -8.52
C LEU A 124 24.01 8.05 -9.56
N GLY A 125 23.26 9.06 -9.16
CA GLY A 125 22.59 9.97 -10.08
C GLY A 125 23.53 10.74 -10.99
N ALA A 126 24.73 11.06 -10.55
CA ALA A 126 25.75 11.79 -11.36
C ALA A 126 26.36 10.93 -12.47
N GLU A 127 26.38 9.62 -12.30
CA GLU A 127 26.96 8.67 -13.26
C GLU A 127 25.98 8.30 -14.40
N LEU A 128 24.71 8.69 -14.27
CA LEU A 128 23.67 8.29 -15.22
C LEU A 128 23.72 9.05 -16.53
N THR A 129 23.47 8.35 -17.65
CA THR A 129 23.25 8.99 -18.94
C THR A 129 21.99 9.89 -18.88
N PRO A 130 21.90 10.93 -19.73
CA PRO A 130 20.68 11.75 -19.80
C PRO A 130 19.42 10.92 -20.09
N ARG A 131 19.57 9.83 -20.86
CA ARG A 131 18.45 8.91 -21.17
C ARG A 131 18.04 8.10 -19.94
N ALA A 132 18.98 7.52 -19.20
CA ALA A 132 18.69 6.80 -17.98
C ALA A 132 18.01 7.70 -16.93
N ARG A 133 18.47 8.95 -16.79
CA ARG A 133 17.84 9.95 -15.91
C ARG A 133 16.39 10.23 -16.31
N GLY A 134 16.12 10.38 -17.60
CA GLY A 134 14.76 10.58 -18.12
C GLY A 134 13.85 9.36 -17.87
N LEU A 135 14.39 8.14 -17.96
CA LEU A 135 13.65 6.92 -17.65
C LEU A 135 13.30 6.82 -16.15
N ILE A 136 14.25 7.14 -15.27
CA ILE A 136 14.02 7.17 -13.82
C ILE A 136 12.97 8.22 -13.44
N ASP A 137 13.01 9.42 -14.02
CA ASP A 137 12.02 10.46 -13.85
C ASP A 137 10.60 9.98 -14.25
N ARG A 138 10.50 9.27 -15.39
CA ARG A 138 9.24 8.67 -15.84
C ARG A 138 8.74 7.57 -14.88
N LEU A 139 9.62 6.66 -14.47
CA LEU A 139 9.28 5.60 -13.50
C LEU A 139 8.77 6.20 -12.18
N GLY A 140 9.45 7.23 -11.67
CA GLY A 140 9.04 7.93 -10.45
C GLY A 140 7.67 8.59 -10.59
N LYS A 141 7.44 9.32 -11.69
CA LYS A 141 6.14 9.98 -11.96
C LYS A 141 5.02 8.97 -12.13
N LEU A 142 5.27 7.89 -12.85
CA LEU A 142 4.29 6.82 -13.03
C LEU A 142 3.98 6.13 -11.70
N GLY A 143 4.99 5.77 -10.91
CA GLY A 143 4.80 5.16 -9.60
C GLY A 143 4.01 6.06 -8.64
N VAL A 144 4.33 7.37 -8.59
CA VAL A 144 3.56 8.34 -7.80
C VAL A 144 2.09 8.42 -8.27
N ALA A 145 1.85 8.40 -9.58
CA ALA A 145 0.49 8.41 -10.13
C ALA A 145 -0.27 7.13 -9.78
N MET A 146 0.36 5.95 -9.85
CA MET A 146 -0.23 4.67 -9.45
C MET A 146 -0.58 4.66 -7.97
N TRP A 147 0.32 5.12 -7.09
CA TRP A 147 0.06 5.17 -5.66
C TRP A 147 -1.01 6.18 -5.25
N ARG A 148 -1.11 7.32 -5.94
CA ARG A 148 -2.25 8.25 -5.76
C ARG A 148 -3.56 7.58 -6.15
N LYS A 149 -3.58 6.88 -7.28
CA LYS A 149 -4.77 6.15 -7.73
C LYS A 149 -5.16 5.03 -6.76
N ALA A 150 -4.18 4.30 -6.20
CA ALA A 150 -4.44 3.30 -5.17
C ALA A 150 -4.99 3.92 -3.87
N ALA A 151 -4.54 5.13 -3.51
CA ALA A 151 -5.08 5.89 -2.38
C ALA A 151 -6.54 6.34 -2.64
N ASP A 152 -6.82 6.85 -3.84
CA ASP A 152 -8.19 7.21 -4.24
C ASP A 152 -9.11 5.97 -4.21
N CYS A 153 -8.63 4.83 -4.74
CA CYS A 153 -9.33 3.55 -4.70
C CYS A 153 -9.68 3.12 -3.25
N TRP A 154 -8.74 3.26 -2.32
CA TRP A 154 -9.00 3.00 -0.91
C TRP A 154 -10.04 3.95 -0.33
N TYR A 155 -9.90 5.26 -0.58
CA TYR A 155 -10.78 6.30 -0.04
C TYR A 155 -12.22 6.17 -0.56
N GLU A 156 -12.39 5.97 -1.86
CA GLU A 156 -13.68 5.87 -2.52
C GLU A 156 -14.33 4.48 -2.36
N ARG A 157 -13.57 3.49 -1.88
CA ARG A 157 -13.99 2.08 -1.84
C ARG A 157 -14.37 1.55 -3.22
N ASP A 158 -13.72 2.05 -4.25
CA ASP A 158 -14.02 1.74 -5.64
C ASP A 158 -12.95 0.83 -6.26
N GLY A 159 -13.36 -0.37 -6.67
CA GLY A 159 -12.51 -1.34 -7.35
C GLY A 159 -12.32 -1.08 -8.85
N HIS A 160 -13.05 -0.13 -9.46
CA HIS A 160 -12.95 0.15 -10.91
C HIS A 160 -11.58 0.69 -11.33
N ALA A 161 -10.80 1.20 -10.39
CA ALA A 161 -9.43 1.64 -10.65
C ALA A 161 -8.45 0.48 -10.97
N LEU A 162 -8.84 -0.77 -10.77
CA LEU A 162 -7.96 -1.93 -10.95
C LEU A 162 -7.48 -2.08 -12.40
N ASP A 163 -8.39 -1.92 -13.37
CA ASP A 163 -8.05 -2.05 -14.79
C ASP A 163 -7.06 -0.95 -15.21
N GLU A 164 -7.31 0.31 -14.82
CA GLU A 164 -6.40 1.43 -15.07
C GLU A 164 -5.03 1.22 -14.42
N LEU A 165 -4.99 0.71 -13.20
CA LEU A 165 -3.72 0.42 -12.51
C LEU A 165 -2.97 -0.74 -13.17
N THR A 166 -3.67 -1.74 -13.68
CA THR A 166 -3.04 -2.85 -14.41
C THR A 166 -2.41 -2.37 -15.72
N GLU A 167 -3.09 -1.50 -16.48
CA GLU A 167 -2.52 -0.90 -17.69
C GLU A 167 -1.27 -0.05 -17.39
N ARG A 168 -1.26 0.67 -16.27
CA ARG A 168 -0.10 1.46 -15.82
C ARG A 168 1.06 0.58 -15.35
N ASP A 169 0.76 -0.59 -14.81
CA ASP A 169 1.75 -1.59 -14.41
C ASP A 169 2.47 -2.17 -15.62
N ASP A 170 1.74 -2.46 -16.71
CA ASP A 170 2.34 -2.85 -17.99
C ASP A 170 3.32 -1.76 -18.50
N GLU A 171 2.97 -0.45 -18.38
CA GLU A 171 3.89 0.65 -18.73
C GLU A 171 5.11 0.68 -17.78
N MET A 172 4.93 0.37 -16.48
CA MET A 172 6.02 0.28 -15.51
C MET A 172 7.02 -0.81 -15.89
N ASP A 173 6.54 -1.98 -16.30
CA ASP A 173 7.33 -3.12 -16.74
C ASP A 173 8.12 -2.80 -18.02
N GLU A 174 7.50 -2.11 -18.97
CA GLU A 174 8.19 -1.64 -20.17
C GLU A 174 9.33 -0.67 -19.82
N LEU A 175 9.05 0.32 -18.98
CA LEU A 175 10.06 1.30 -18.54
C LEU A 175 11.20 0.64 -17.76
N HIS A 176 10.89 -0.32 -16.89
CA HIS A 176 11.87 -1.15 -16.19
C HIS A 176 12.79 -1.85 -17.18
N SER A 177 12.23 -2.55 -18.17
CA SER A 177 13.00 -3.28 -19.19
C SER A 177 13.89 -2.36 -20.03
N VAL A 178 13.37 -1.20 -20.41
CA VAL A 178 14.14 -0.18 -21.18
C VAL A 178 15.25 0.40 -20.33
N LEU A 179 15.03 0.71 -19.05
CA LEU A 179 16.07 1.23 -18.16
C LEU A 179 17.20 0.21 -17.96
N VAL A 180 16.85 -1.05 -17.70
CA VAL A 180 17.85 -2.13 -17.54
C VAL A 180 18.69 -2.29 -18.79
N SER A 181 18.07 -2.26 -19.98
CA SER A 181 18.77 -2.34 -21.26
C SER A 181 19.70 -1.12 -21.50
N GLU A 182 19.23 0.09 -21.21
CA GLU A 182 20.03 1.33 -21.31
C GLU A 182 21.26 1.27 -20.42
N VAL A 183 21.08 0.89 -19.17
CA VAL A 183 22.16 0.80 -18.17
C VAL A 183 23.20 -0.27 -18.55
N ALA A 184 22.74 -1.42 -19.05
CA ALA A 184 23.63 -2.48 -19.52
C ALA A 184 24.48 -2.07 -20.73
N GLY A 185 23.93 -1.22 -21.62
CA GLY A 185 24.61 -0.76 -22.82
C GLY A 185 25.41 0.52 -22.64
N ALA A 186 25.30 1.25 -21.55
CA ALA A 186 25.85 2.58 -21.35
C ALA A 186 27.37 2.62 -21.03
N GLY A 187 28.02 1.46 -20.86
CA GLY A 187 29.44 1.41 -20.49
C GLY A 187 29.74 1.92 -19.08
N LEU A 188 28.77 1.93 -18.21
CA LEU A 188 28.90 2.32 -16.81
C LEU A 188 29.77 1.32 -16.03
N PRO A 189 30.41 1.74 -14.93
CA PRO A 189 31.01 0.80 -13.98
C PRO A 189 30.02 -0.29 -13.57
N ALA A 190 30.45 -1.54 -13.49
CA ALA A 190 29.57 -2.67 -13.18
C ALA A 190 28.77 -2.48 -11.87
N SER A 191 29.40 -1.85 -10.86
CA SER A 191 28.73 -1.53 -9.60
C SER A 191 27.56 -0.55 -9.79
N VAL A 192 27.74 0.49 -10.61
CA VAL A 192 26.69 1.47 -10.93
C VAL A 192 25.57 0.80 -11.72
N ALA A 193 25.92 0.00 -12.73
CA ALA A 193 24.94 -0.73 -13.54
C ALA A 193 24.09 -1.68 -12.69
N MET A 194 24.68 -2.42 -11.76
CA MET A 194 23.98 -3.31 -10.83
C MET A 194 23.02 -2.55 -9.91
N GLU A 195 23.47 -1.45 -9.32
CA GLU A 195 22.62 -0.64 -8.44
C GLU A 195 21.44 -0.02 -9.21
N MET A 196 21.65 0.41 -10.45
CA MET A 196 20.58 0.95 -11.29
C MET A 196 19.58 -0.13 -11.73
N ALA A 197 20.02 -1.35 -11.97
CA ALA A 197 19.11 -2.48 -12.21
C ALA A 197 18.25 -2.79 -10.98
N LEU A 198 18.82 -2.66 -9.76
CA LEU A 198 18.03 -2.78 -8.52
C LEU A 198 17.03 -1.64 -8.37
N VAL A 199 17.43 -0.39 -8.68
CA VAL A 199 16.51 0.75 -8.68
C VAL A 199 15.34 0.52 -9.64
N ALA A 200 15.62 0.07 -10.87
CA ALA A 200 14.57 -0.28 -11.83
C ALA A 200 13.59 -1.32 -11.25
N ARG A 201 14.12 -2.36 -10.60
CA ARG A 201 13.31 -3.40 -9.96
C ARG A 201 12.50 -2.87 -8.78
N PHE A 202 13.00 -1.89 -8.04
CA PHE A 202 12.24 -1.29 -6.94
C PHE A 202 11.02 -0.52 -7.46
N TYR A 203 11.14 0.22 -8.57
CA TYR A 203 9.99 0.89 -9.18
C TYR A 203 8.94 -0.10 -9.68
N GLU A 204 9.35 -1.16 -10.35
CA GLU A 204 8.44 -2.20 -10.83
C GLU A 204 7.69 -2.84 -9.65
N ARG A 205 8.37 -3.20 -8.57
CA ARG A 205 7.70 -3.73 -7.37
C ARG A 205 6.76 -2.74 -6.69
N LEU A 206 7.07 -1.44 -6.77
CA LEU A 206 6.17 -0.40 -6.29
C LEU A 206 4.87 -0.34 -7.11
N GLY A 207 4.95 -0.59 -8.41
CA GLY A 207 3.78 -0.78 -9.29
C GLY A 207 2.95 -1.99 -8.87
N ASP A 208 3.58 -3.17 -8.79
CA ASP A 208 2.97 -4.42 -8.30
C ASP A 208 2.17 -4.22 -7.01
N HIS A 209 2.77 -3.52 -6.02
CA HIS A 209 2.13 -3.28 -4.73
C HIS A 209 0.91 -2.35 -4.86
N ALA A 210 0.96 -1.32 -5.71
CA ALA A 210 -0.17 -0.43 -5.95
C ALA A 210 -1.36 -1.18 -6.58
N VAL A 211 -1.10 -2.06 -7.55
CA VAL A 211 -2.11 -2.95 -8.15
C VAL A 211 -2.69 -3.91 -7.10
N ASN A 212 -1.84 -4.47 -6.21
CA ASN A 212 -2.30 -5.35 -5.13
C ASN A 212 -3.25 -4.63 -4.17
N VAL A 213 -2.96 -3.38 -3.81
CA VAL A 213 -3.87 -2.55 -2.99
C VAL A 213 -5.23 -2.41 -3.68
N ALA A 214 -5.27 -2.04 -4.97
CA ALA A 214 -6.52 -1.91 -5.71
C ALA A 214 -7.29 -3.24 -5.79
N ARG A 215 -6.60 -4.36 -6.01
CA ARG A 215 -7.22 -5.70 -6.02
C ARG A 215 -7.85 -6.05 -4.68
N LEU A 216 -7.20 -5.71 -3.57
CA LEU A 216 -7.72 -5.93 -2.23
C LEU A 216 -8.95 -5.05 -1.97
N VAL A 217 -8.96 -3.80 -2.44
CA VAL A 217 -10.12 -2.91 -2.35
C VAL A 217 -11.28 -3.43 -3.21
N ALA A 218 -11.02 -3.88 -4.43
CA ALA A 218 -12.05 -4.47 -5.29
C ALA A 218 -12.74 -5.67 -4.61
N SER A 219 -11.98 -6.50 -3.89
CA SER A 219 -12.53 -7.63 -3.13
C SER A 219 -13.48 -7.23 -1.99
N LEU A 220 -13.51 -5.96 -1.58
CA LEU A 220 -14.48 -5.47 -0.59
C LEU A 220 -15.91 -5.36 -1.14
N GLN A 221 -16.05 -5.19 -2.46
CA GLN A 221 -17.33 -5.06 -3.15
C GLN A 221 -17.94 -6.42 -3.46
N ASP A 222 -17.10 -7.44 -3.69
CA ASP A 222 -17.56 -8.79 -3.94
C ASP A 222 -18.19 -9.36 -2.67
N GLY A 223 -19.47 -9.73 -2.74
CA GLY A 223 -20.12 -10.52 -1.70
C GLY A 223 -19.38 -11.86 -1.49
N PRO A 224 -19.65 -12.58 -0.39
CA PRO A 224 -19.11 -13.94 -0.25
C PRO A 224 -19.51 -14.74 -1.48
N PRO A 225 -18.60 -15.59 -2.03
CA PRO A 225 -18.95 -16.43 -3.15
C PRO A 225 -20.23 -17.20 -2.77
N GLU A 226 -21.27 -17.07 -3.58
CA GLU A 226 -22.47 -17.86 -3.40
C GLU A 226 -22.02 -19.32 -3.36
N HIS A 227 -22.24 -19.99 -2.24
CA HIS A 227 -22.11 -21.44 -2.17
C HIS A 227 -23.09 -22.00 -3.22
N ARG A 228 -22.58 -22.31 -4.40
CA ARG A 228 -23.28 -23.22 -5.31
C ARG A 228 -23.40 -24.53 -4.54
N GLU A 229 -24.56 -24.72 -3.91
CA GLU A 229 -24.97 -26.03 -3.44
C GLU A 229 -24.84 -26.96 -4.64
N ARG A 230 -23.84 -27.86 -4.60
CA ARG A 230 -23.82 -28.99 -5.52
C ARG A 230 -25.06 -29.80 -5.17
N HIS A 231 -26.06 -29.64 -5.99
CA HIS A 231 -27.14 -30.59 -6.08
C HIS A 231 -26.53 -31.88 -6.67
N ASP A 232 -25.94 -32.70 -5.78
CA ASP A 232 -25.66 -34.07 -6.11
C ASP A 232 -27.04 -34.76 -6.22
N GLY A 233 -27.58 -34.76 -7.44
CA GLY A 233 -28.71 -35.55 -7.81
C GLY A 233 -28.31 -37.02 -7.69
N ILE A 234 -28.66 -37.62 -6.57
CA ILE A 234 -28.74 -39.08 -6.44
C ILE A 234 -29.99 -39.43 -7.27
N ALA A 235 -29.78 -39.92 -8.48
CA ALA A 235 -30.79 -40.62 -9.24
C ALA A 235 -30.77 -42.08 -8.80
N ASP A 236 -31.91 -42.56 -8.28
CA ASP A 236 -32.23 -43.98 -8.10
C ASP A 236 -32.29 -44.71 -9.46
#